data_a3ce266c09c7977368a060f510e26c7d
#
_entry.id   a3ce266c09c7977368a060f510e26c7d
#
_cell.length_a   1.000
_cell.length_b   1.000
_cell.length_c   1.000
_cell.angle_alpha   90.00
_cell.angle_beta   90.00
_cell.angle_gamma   90.00
#
_symmetry.space_group_name_H-M   'P 1'
#
loop_
_entity.id
_entity.type
_entity.pdbx_description
1 polymer ?
#
loop_
_entity_poly.entity_id
_entity_poly.type
_entity_poly.pdbx_seq_one_letter_code
_entity_poly.pdbx_strand_id
1 'polypeptide(L)'
;MNEIEFIIYVREQVKSKEFYEKLLQIEPSLNVPGMTEFKLSENVKLGLMPENGIAKIISNKLPHPKKGNGIPRCELYLKMKNPDEYIKRGIELGGKEISKLQDRDWGDKVGYISDLDGHIIAFADNKNN
;
A
#
# COMPACT_ATOMS: atom_id res chain seq x y z
N MET A 1 4.92 1.17 22.75
CA MET A 1 3.94 1.28 21.67
C MET A 1 3.29 -0.08 21.44
N ASN A 2 1.97 -0.09 21.31
CA ASN A 2 1.20 -1.33 21.27
C ASN A 2 0.80 -1.74 19.86
N GLU A 3 0.73 -0.79 18.96
CA GLU A 3 0.33 -1.03 17.59
C GLU A 3 0.97 0.01 16.69
N ILE A 4 1.26 -0.39 15.46
CA ILE A 4 1.82 0.51 14.46
C ILE A 4 0.86 0.55 13.28
N GLU A 5 0.54 1.74 12.83
CA GLU A 5 -0.27 1.91 11.63
C GLU A 5 0.49 2.79 10.64
N PHE A 6 0.62 2.29 9.41
CA PHE A 6 1.13 3.09 8.30
C PHE A 6 -0.07 3.59 7.52
N ILE A 7 -0.18 4.90 7.36
CA ILE A 7 -1.30 5.50 6.64
C ILE A 7 -0.78 6.07 5.34
N ILE A 8 -1.40 5.68 4.23
CA ILE A 8 -1.12 6.27 2.92
C ILE A 8 -2.28 7.17 2.53
N TYR A 9 -1.95 8.23 1.83
CA TYR A 9 -2.95 9.22 1.40
C TYR A 9 -3.43 8.88 0.01
N VAL A 10 -4.74 8.80 -0.16
CA VAL A 10 -5.36 8.33 -1.40
C VAL A 10 -6.32 9.38 -1.95
N ARG A 11 -6.47 9.40 -3.27
CA ARG A 11 -7.40 10.33 -3.90
C ARG A 11 -8.85 9.92 -3.69
N GLU A 12 -9.13 8.62 -3.78
CA GLU A 12 -10.49 8.09 -3.69
C GLU A 12 -10.52 6.90 -2.77
N GLN A 13 -11.01 7.13 -1.55
CA GLN A 13 -11.02 6.11 -0.49
C GLN A 13 -11.70 4.81 -0.91
N VAL A 14 -12.86 4.92 -1.58
CA VAL A 14 -13.63 3.72 -1.96
C VAL A 14 -12.87 2.87 -2.97
N LYS A 15 -12.28 3.49 -3.98
CA LYS A 15 -11.52 2.76 -5.00
C LYS A 15 -10.27 2.13 -4.42
N SER A 16 -9.56 2.84 -3.56
CA SER A 16 -8.37 2.31 -2.91
C SER A 16 -8.72 1.18 -1.95
N LYS A 17 -9.82 1.31 -1.22
CA LYS A 17 -10.33 0.24 -0.36
C LYS A 17 -10.59 -1.03 -1.17
N GLU A 18 -11.27 -0.92 -2.29
CA GLU A 18 -11.54 -2.07 -3.16
C GLU A 18 -10.26 -2.69 -3.70
N PHE A 19 -9.32 -1.86 -4.12
CA PHE A 19 -8.03 -2.31 -4.62
C PHE A 19 -7.30 -3.16 -3.57
N TYR A 20 -7.12 -2.62 -2.36
CA TYR A 20 -6.36 -3.30 -1.30
C TYR A 20 -7.09 -4.51 -0.74
N GLU A 21 -8.41 -4.44 -0.62
CA GLU A 21 -9.21 -5.57 -0.14
C GLU A 21 -9.05 -6.78 -1.06
N LYS A 22 -9.15 -6.55 -2.37
CA LYS A 22 -9.00 -7.62 -3.35
C LYS A 22 -7.55 -8.07 -3.50
N LEU A 23 -6.61 -7.14 -3.49
CA LEU A 23 -5.19 -7.44 -3.60
C LEU A 23 -4.71 -8.31 -2.45
N LEU A 24 -5.00 -7.90 -1.23
CA LEU A 24 -4.54 -8.56 -0.02
C LEU A 24 -5.44 -9.72 0.40
N GLN A 25 -6.64 -9.80 -0.16
CA GLN A 25 -7.65 -10.82 0.17
C GLN A 25 -7.98 -10.83 1.66
N ILE A 26 -8.12 -9.63 2.23
CA ILE A 26 -8.56 -9.44 3.60
C ILE A 26 -9.63 -8.35 3.62
N GLU A 27 -10.57 -8.46 4.56
CA GLU A 27 -11.55 -7.41 4.76
C GLU A 27 -10.97 -6.30 5.64
N PRO A 28 -11.41 -5.05 5.45
CA PRO A 28 -10.94 -3.99 6.33
C PRO A 28 -11.41 -4.23 7.77
N SER A 29 -10.54 -3.90 8.72
CA SER A 29 -10.89 -3.93 10.15
C SER A 29 -11.68 -2.68 10.56
N LEU A 30 -11.57 -1.61 9.79
CA LEU A 30 -12.34 -0.39 9.94
C LEU A 30 -12.62 0.17 8.55
N ASN A 31 -13.84 0.61 8.31
CA ASN A 31 -14.20 1.28 7.06
C ASN A 31 -15.28 2.30 7.31
N VAL A 32 -14.85 3.54 7.57
CA VAL A 32 -15.73 4.67 7.83
C VAL A 32 -15.33 5.83 6.92
N PRO A 33 -16.21 6.81 6.70
CA PRO A 33 -15.79 7.99 5.93
C PRO A 33 -14.55 8.62 6.56
N GLY A 34 -13.49 8.76 5.76
CA GLY A 34 -12.23 9.36 6.21
C GLY A 34 -11.14 8.39 6.65
N MET A 35 -11.44 7.11 6.85
CA MET A 35 -10.43 6.13 7.21
C MET A 35 -10.88 4.70 6.90
N THR A 36 -10.03 3.97 6.19
CA THR A 36 -10.16 2.53 5.99
C THR A 36 -8.89 1.89 6.51
N GLU A 37 -9.01 0.83 7.32
CA GLU A 37 -7.85 0.15 7.90
C GLU A 37 -7.87 -1.33 7.59
N PHE A 38 -6.69 -1.86 7.27
CA PHE A 38 -6.46 -3.29 7.06
C PHE A 38 -5.44 -3.79 8.06
N LYS A 39 -5.75 -4.88 8.74
CA LYS A 39 -4.81 -5.53 9.64
C LYS A 39 -3.85 -6.40 8.83
N LEU A 40 -2.60 -5.99 8.72
CA LEU A 40 -1.59 -6.71 7.94
C LEU A 40 -0.94 -7.84 8.74
N SER A 41 -0.77 -7.62 10.04
CA SER A 41 -0.27 -8.61 10.97
C SER A 41 -0.79 -8.25 12.35
N GLU A 42 -0.44 -9.01 13.37
CA GLU A 42 -1.05 -8.86 14.70
C GLU A 42 -1.04 -7.42 15.23
N ASN A 43 0.08 -6.70 15.03
CA ASN A 43 0.24 -5.36 15.58
C ASN A 43 0.54 -4.29 14.53
N VAL A 44 0.25 -4.58 13.26
CA VAL A 44 0.53 -3.66 12.16
C VAL A 44 -0.70 -3.50 11.27
N LYS A 45 -1.08 -2.26 11.04
CA LYS A 45 -2.19 -1.91 10.14
C LYS A 45 -1.72 -1.03 8.99
N LEU A 46 -2.43 -1.13 7.89
CA LEU A 46 -2.36 -0.19 6.78
C LEU A 46 -3.63 0.63 6.79
N GLY A 47 -3.50 1.96 6.86
CA GLY A 47 -4.62 2.88 6.77
C GLY A 47 -4.68 3.56 5.43
N LEU A 48 -5.87 3.78 4.93
CA LEU A 48 -6.13 4.57 3.73
C LEU A 48 -6.88 5.82 4.15
N MET A 49 -6.30 6.99 3.95
CA MET A 49 -6.88 8.26 4.35
C MET A 49 -7.01 9.17 3.13
N PRO A 50 -8.21 9.76 2.88
CA PRO A 50 -8.34 10.68 1.76
C PRO A 50 -7.36 11.84 1.84
N GLU A 51 -6.75 12.19 0.72
CA GLU A 51 -5.83 13.32 0.62
C GLU A 51 -6.46 14.60 1.16
N ASN A 52 -7.73 14.85 0.83
CA ASN A 52 -8.43 16.04 1.30
C ASN A 52 -8.64 16.03 2.82
N GLY A 53 -8.80 14.85 3.40
CA GLY A 53 -8.96 14.72 4.85
C GLY A 53 -7.72 15.13 5.60
N ILE A 54 -6.58 14.59 5.23
CA ILE A 54 -5.32 14.95 5.89
C ILE A 54 -4.93 16.39 5.57
N ALA A 55 -5.26 16.89 4.38
CA ALA A 55 -4.94 18.27 4.02
C ALA A 55 -5.58 19.27 4.99
N LYS A 56 -6.78 18.99 5.49
CA LYS A 56 -7.44 19.83 6.49
C LYS A 56 -6.68 19.83 7.82
N ILE A 57 -6.11 18.71 8.20
CA ILE A 57 -5.40 18.57 9.47
C ILE A 57 -4.07 19.31 9.41
N ILE A 58 -3.30 19.12 8.35
CA ILE A 58 -2.00 19.77 8.20
C ILE A 58 -2.14 21.25 7.82
N SER A 59 -3.31 21.62 7.29
CA SER A 59 -3.65 23.00 6.96
C SER A 59 -2.58 23.69 6.11
N ASN A 60 -2.09 24.87 6.52
CA ASN A 60 -1.07 25.61 5.77
C ASN A 60 0.36 25.26 6.17
N LYS A 61 0.55 24.27 7.05
CA LYS A 61 1.87 23.90 7.53
C LYS A 61 2.68 23.12 6.51
N LEU A 62 2.00 22.32 5.68
CA LEU A 62 2.60 21.53 4.63
C LEU A 62 1.74 21.60 3.36
N PRO A 63 2.33 21.38 2.18
CA PRO A 63 1.56 21.34 0.94
C PRO A 63 0.51 20.24 0.95
N HIS A 64 -0.57 20.44 0.19
CA HIS A 64 -1.58 19.40 0.00
C HIS A 64 -0.94 18.15 -0.59
N PRO A 65 -1.24 16.93 -0.07
CA PRO A 65 -0.62 15.68 -0.55
C PRO A 65 -0.76 15.44 -2.06
N LYS A 66 -1.82 15.95 -2.69
CA LYS A 66 -2.01 15.79 -4.15
C LYS A 66 -0.84 16.34 -4.97
N LYS A 67 -0.07 17.28 -4.42
CA LYS A 67 1.10 17.85 -5.12
C LYS A 67 2.22 16.84 -5.27
N GLY A 68 2.21 15.76 -4.48
CA GLY A 68 3.18 14.68 -4.57
C GLY A 68 2.71 13.46 -5.35
N ASN A 69 1.58 13.57 -6.03
CA ASN A 69 1.03 12.42 -6.78
C ASN A 69 2.03 11.90 -7.82
N GLY A 70 2.22 10.58 -7.82
CA GLY A 70 3.15 9.93 -8.73
C GLY A 70 4.62 10.00 -8.31
N ILE A 71 4.92 10.65 -7.19
CA ILE A 71 6.29 10.74 -6.66
C ILE A 71 6.41 9.76 -5.51
N PRO A 72 7.10 8.61 -5.68
CA PRO A 72 7.23 7.64 -4.59
C PRO A 72 8.19 8.15 -3.52
N ARG A 73 7.79 8.04 -2.26
CA ARG A 73 8.60 8.48 -1.13
C ARG A 73 8.88 7.37 -0.12
N CYS A 74 8.11 6.29 -0.19
CA CYS A 74 8.27 5.13 0.67
C CYS A 74 7.63 3.95 -0.05
N GLU A 75 7.77 2.78 0.52
CA GLU A 75 7.14 1.59 -0.06
C GLU A 75 6.57 0.71 1.03
N LEU A 76 5.55 -0.04 0.67
CA LEU A 76 4.98 -1.07 1.50
C LEU A 76 5.68 -2.38 1.11
N TYR A 77 6.52 -2.92 2.00
CA TYR A 77 7.30 -4.13 1.74
C TYR A 77 6.64 -5.30 2.43
N LEU A 78 6.02 -6.18 1.64
CA LEU A 78 5.24 -7.30 2.15
C LEU A 78 5.95 -8.61 1.84
N LYS A 79 6.23 -9.37 2.89
CA LYS A 79 6.83 -10.70 2.73
C LYS A 79 5.74 -11.76 2.79
N MET A 80 5.74 -12.65 1.81
CA MET A 80 4.79 -13.74 1.74
C MET A 80 5.31 -14.83 0.82
N LYS A 81 4.66 -15.97 0.85
CA LYS A 81 4.85 -16.99 -0.17
C LYS A 81 4.05 -16.59 -1.40
N ASN A 82 4.51 -16.98 -2.57
CA ASN A 82 3.83 -16.72 -3.83
C ASN A 82 3.66 -15.23 -4.16
N PRO A 83 4.73 -14.43 -4.09
CA PRO A 83 4.64 -13.01 -4.42
C PRO A 83 4.17 -12.76 -5.86
N ASP A 84 4.44 -13.67 -6.77
CA ASP A 84 4.00 -13.58 -8.16
C ASP A 84 2.49 -13.53 -8.31
N GLU A 85 1.74 -14.24 -7.47
CA GLU A 85 0.28 -14.22 -7.50
C GLU A 85 -0.26 -12.84 -7.09
N TYR A 86 0.36 -12.21 -6.07
CA TYR A 86 -0.02 -10.88 -5.62
C TYR A 86 0.30 -9.83 -6.67
N ILE A 87 1.46 -9.93 -7.30
CA ILE A 87 1.86 -9.01 -8.37
C ILE A 87 0.87 -9.07 -9.53
N LYS A 88 0.56 -10.28 -9.99
CA LYS A 88 -0.40 -10.49 -11.08
C LYS A 88 -1.76 -9.90 -10.74
N ARG A 89 -2.25 -10.21 -9.55
CA ARG A 89 -3.56 -9.71 -9.09
C ARG A 89 -3.56 -8.19 -8.99
N GLY A 90 -2.50 -7.59 -8.47
CA GLY A 90 -2.37 -6.14 -8.38
C GLY A 90 -2.43 -5.46 -9.73
N ILE A 91 -1.78 -6.03 -10.74
CA ILE A 91 -1.82 -5.52 -12.10
C ILE A 91 -3.24 -5.65 -12.68
N GLU A 92 -3.90 -6.77 -12.47
CA GLU A 92 -5.28 -6.98 -12.91
C GLU A 92 -6.26 -5.98 -12.27
N LEU A 93 -5.96 -5.52 -11.05
CA LEU A 93 -6.79 -4.55 -10.33
C LEU A 93 -6.49 -3.09 -10.70
N GLY A 94 -5.58 -2.85 -11.62
CA GLY A 94 -5.26 -1.51 -12.11
C GLY A 94 -3.92 -0.95 -11.65
N GLY A 95 -3.16 -1.72 -10.88
CA GLY A 95 -1.78 -1.37 -10.54
C GLY A 95 -0.87 -1.49 -11.75
N LYS A 96 0.34 -0.92 -11.64
CA LYS A 96 1.32 -0.99 -12.72
C LYS A 96 2.51 -1.84 -12.29
N GLU A 97 3.02 -2.66 -13.20
CA GLU A 97 4.28 -3.35 -12.98
C GLU A 97 5.40 -2.32 -13.01
N ILE A 98 6.18 -2.25 -11.94
CA ILE A 98 7.31 -1.33 -11.85
C ILE A 98 8.62 -2.08 -12.08
N SER A 99 8.79 -3.23 -11.43
CA SER A 99 9.97 -4.07 -11.63
C SER A 99 9.57 -5.53 -11.40
N LYS A 100 10.00 -6.40 -12.30
CA LYS A 100 9.65 -7.81 -12.25
C LYS A 100 10.25 -8.51 -11.04
N LEU A 101 9.58 -9.59 -10.64
CA LEU A 101 10.06 -10.45 -9.55
C LEU A 101 11.42 -11.03 -9.93
N GLN A 102 12.43 -10.72 -9.14
CA GLN A 102 13.80 -11.20 -9.35
C GLN A 102 14.61 -11.12 -8.06
N ASP A 103 15.74 -11.81 -8.05
CA ASP A 103 16.63 -11.78 -6.91
C ASP A 103 17.21 -10.39 -6.71
N ARG A 104 17.26 -9.96 -5.45
CA ARG A 104 17.83 -8.65 -5.09
C ARG A 104 19.05 -8.82 -4.22
N ASP A 105 19.85 -7.77 -4.15
CA ASP A 105 21.16 -7.80 -3.46
C ASP A 105 21.06 -8.10 -1.97
N TRP A 106 19.91 -7.85 -1.36
CA TRP A 106 19.71 -8.08 0.08
C TRP A 106 19.13 -9.46 0.42
N GLY A 107 19.06 -10.37 -0.56
CA GLY A 107 18.74 -11.78 -0.31
C GLY A 107 17.30 -12.19 -0.54
N ASP A 108 16.41 -11.25 -0.75
CA ASP A 108 15.01 -11.55 -1.06
C ASP A 108 14.80 -11.60 -2.58
N LYS A 109 13.77 -12.32 -2.98
CA LYS A 109 13.25 -12.26 -4.35
C LYS A 109 12.07 -11.31 -4.32
N VAL A 110 12.14 -10.19 -5.03
CA VAL A 110 11.19 -9.09 -4.89
C VAL A 110 10.70 -8.60 -6.24
N GLY A 111 9.40 -8.37 -6.33
CA GLY A 111 8.78 -7.65 -7.43
C GLY A 111 8.04 -6.42 -6.92
N TYR A 112 7.90 -5.42 -7.76
CA TYR A 112 7.34 -4.12 -7.39
C TYR A 112 6.18 -3.75 -8.31
N ILE A 113 5.10 -3.26 -7.71
CA ILE A 113 4.00 -2.64 -8.44
C ILE A 113 3.71 -1.29 -7.83
N SER A 114 2.96 -0.45 -8.55
CA SER A 114 2.37 0.74 -7.96
C SER A 114 0.87 0.52 -7.77
N ASP A 115 0.31 1.15 -6.74
CA ASP A 115 -1.13 1.15 -6.53
C ASP A 115 -1.79 2.23 -7.41
N LEU A 116 -3.09 2.51 -7.18
CA LEU A 116 -3.86 3.45 -7.98
C LEU A 116 -3.38 4.90 -7.83
N ASP A 117 -2.67 5.21 -6.75
CA ASP A 117 -2.16 6.56 -6.46
C ASP A 117 -0.66 6.69 -6.71
N GLY A 118 0.00 5.63 -7.13
CA GLY A 118 1.45 5.64 -7.37
C GLY A 118 2.30 5.23 -6.18
N HIS A 119 1.70 4.74 -5.10
CA HIS A 119 2.45 4.18 -3.99
C HIS A 119 3.09 2.86 -4.40
N ILE A 120 4.33 2.63 -3.99
CA ILE A 120 5.07 1.42 -4.33
C ILE A 120 4.72 0.31 -3.34
N ILE A 121 4.39 -0.86 -3.89
CA ILE A 121 4.20 -2.08 -3.11
C ILE A 121 5.22 -3.10 -3.58
N ALA A 122 6.03 -3.58 -2.65
CA ALA A 122 6.99 -4.64 -2.88
C ALA A 122 6.44 -5.96 -2.33
N PHE A 123 6.48 -7.00 -3.15
CA PHE A 123 6.11 -8.35 -2.73
C PHE A 123 7.36 -9.19 -2.73
N ALA A 124 7.70 -9.73 -1.58
CA ALA A 124 8.97 -10.39 -1.39
C ALA A 124 8.81 -11.82 -0.86
N ASP A 125 9.63 -12.71 -1.39
CA ASP A 125 9.78 -14.04 -0.84
C ASP A 125 11.19 -14.16 -0.28
N ASN A 126 11.27 -14.56 0.98
CA ASN A 126 12.55 -14.76 1.63
C ASN A 126 13.05 -16.17 1.32
N LYS A 127 14.13 -16.27 0.59
CA LYS A 127 14.72 -17.57 0.18
C LYS A 127 15.14 -18.45 1.33
N ASN A 128 15.27 -17.89 2.55
CA ASN A 128 15.69 -18.62 3.72
C ASN A 128 14.53 -19.17 4.57
N ASN A 129 13.32 -19.03 4.07
CA ASN A 129 12.12 -19.56 4.74
C ASN A 129 11.75 -20.93 4.17
#